data_65dea784af117c68db5f151fc6f3f3df
#
_entry.id   65dea784af117c68db5f151fc6f3f3df
#
_cell.length_a   1.000
_cell.length_b   1.000
_cell.length_c   1.000
_cell.angle_alpha   90.00
_cell.angle_beta   90.00
_cell.angle_gamma   90.00
#
_symmetry.space_group_name_H-M   'P 1'
#
loop_
_entity.id
_entity.type
_entity.pdbx_description
1 polymer ?
#
loop_
_entity_poly.entity_id
_entity_poly.type
_entity_poly.pdbx_seq_one_letter_code
_entity_poly.pdbx_strand_id
1 'polypeptide(L)'
;GALVQTKDNGPQPITWVGRRRITGARLFAMPHLRPVRIRAGALGIDRPDPELLVSPEHKMLVKGATALDLFNTPEVLIAAKHLINDETIVTDRTVREVTYIHLMLPHHNVLWANGIETESFHPASADLAMIDPMDRDLLLQHLPSLADDPYHYGGYARRTLSVYEAAVFNYAM
;
A
#
# COMPACT_ATOMS: atom_id res chain seq x y z
N GLY A 1 10.41 -15.83 -12.83
CA GLY A 1 10.41 -14.59 -12.07
C GLY A 1 10.58 -14.84 -10.58
N ALA A 2 10.92 -13.83 -9.81
CA ALA A 2 10.99 -13.93 -8.36
C ALA A 2 9.60 -14.25 -7.78
N LEU A 3 9.59 -15.04 -6.70
CA LEU A 3 8.38 -15.38 -5.97
C LEU A 3 8.31 -14.55 -4.70
N VAL A 4 7.10 -14.12 -4.32
CA VAL A 4 6.81 -13.50 -3.03
C VAL A 4 5.76 -14.32 -2.29
N GLN A 5 5.96 -14.51 -0.98
CA GLN A 5 4.99 -15.20 -0.14
C GLN A 5 3.76 -14.33 0.05
N THR A 6 2.57 -14.88 -0.21
CA THR A 6 1.29 -14.23 0.05
C THR A 6 0.55 -14.90 1.20
N LYS A 7 -0.38 -14.16 1.80
CA LYS A 7 -1.16 -14.63 2.95
C LYS A 7 -2.08 -15.79 2.60
N ASP A 8 -2.76 -15.69 1.47
CA ASP A 8 -3.87 -16.60 1.14
C ASP A 8 -3.52 -17.64 0.06
N ASN A 9 -2.55 -17.33 -0.83
CA ASN A 9 -2.32 -18.08 -2.05
C ASN A 9 -0.90 -18.68 -2.15
N GLY A 10 -0.17 -18.73 -1.03
CA GLY A 10 1.21 -19.22 -1.01
C GLY A 10 2.17 -18.33 -1.83
N PRO A 11 3.31 -18.87 -2.29
CA PRO A 11 4.24 -18.12 -3.12
C PRO A 11 3.62 -17.77 -4.47
N GLN A 12 3.64 -16.47 -4.85
CA GLN A 12 3.13 -15.99 -6.12
C GLN A 12 4.24 -15.30 -6.92
N PRO A 13 4.26 -15.43 -8.26
CA PRO A 13 5.26 -14.77 -9.08
C PRO A 13 5.01 -13.26 -9.12
N ILE A 14 6.10 -12.49 -9.05
CA ILE A 14 6.05 -11.06 -9.34
C ILE A 14 5.96 -10.91 -10.85
N THR A 15 4.85 -10.38 -11.36
CA THR A 15 4.59 -10.19 -12.80
C THR A 15 5.10 -8.85 -13.31
N TRP A 16 5.18 -7.85 -12.43
CA TRP A 16 5.70 -6.53 -12.76
C TRP A 16 6.20 -5.80 -11.52
N VAL A 17 7.21 -4.95 -11.72
CA VAL A 17 7.75 -4.05 -10.71
C VAL A 17 7.73 -2.63 -11.26
N GLY A 18 7.04 -1.74 -10.56
CA GLY A 18 7.00 -0.32 -10.88
C GLY A 18 7.76 0.54 -9.88
N ARG A 19 8.32 1.64 -10.36
CA ARG A 19 9.04 2.60 -9.52
C ARG A 19 8.42 3.98 -9.66
N ARG A 20 8.40 4.71 -8.56
CA ARG A 20 7.99 6.11 -8.54
C ARG A 20 8.99 6.90 -7.69
N ARG A 21 9.89 7.60 -8.36
CA ARG A 21 10.85 8.47 -7.68
C ARG A 21 10.24 9.84 -7.42
N ILE A 22 10.33 10.32 -6.19
CA ILE A 22 9.91 11.65 -5.76
C ILE A 22 11.14 12.40 -5.27
N THR A 23 11.50 13.47 -5.97
CA THR A 23 12.64 14.32 -5.61
C THR A 23 12.35 15.19 -4.40
N GLY A 24 13.38 15.70 -3.74
CA GLY A 24 13.26 16.60 -2.60
C GLY A 24 12.48 17.87 -2.91
N ALA A 25 12.71 18.47 -4.08
CA ALA A 25 11.93 19.63 -4.52
C ALA A 25 10.42 19.31 -4.62
N ARG A 26 10.09 18.13 -5.13
CA ARG A 26 8.69 17.68 -5.23
C ARG A 26 8.09 17.36 -3.87
N LEU A 27 8.86 16.73 -2.95
CA LEU A 27 8.42 16.49 -1.57
C LEU A 27 8.20 17.79 -0.79
N PHE A 28 8.96 18.83 -1.11
CA PHE A 28 8.77 20.16 -0.52
C PHE A 28 7.50 20.84 -1.06
N ALA A 29 7.32 20.85 -2.38
CA ALA A 29 6.16 21.49 -3.03
C ALA A 29 4.86 20.71 -2.79
N MET A 30 4.92 19.40 -2.59
CA MET A 30 3.78 18.50 -2.46
C MET A 30 3.96 17.58 -1.22
N PRO A 31 3.80 18.12 0.00
CA PRO A 31 4.06 17.36 1.24
C PRO A 31 3.21 16.10 1.41
N HIS A 32 2.03 16.05 0.78
CA HIS A 32 1.15 14.86 0.79
C HIS A 32 1.76 13.64 0.07
N LEU A 33 2.85 13.82 -0.69
CA LEU A 33 3.59 12.72 -1.32
C LEU A 33 4.67 12.11 -0.39
N ARG A 34 4.90 12.71 0.79
CA ARG A 34 5.88 12.22 1.75
C ARG A 34 5.51 10.83 2.26
N PRO A 35 6.49 9.95 2.49
CA PRO A 35 6.20 8.64 3.03
C PRO A 35 5.60 8.71 4.42
N VAL A 36 4.79 7.71 4.72
CA VAL A 36 4.35 7.38 6.06
C VAL A 36 5.38 6.45 6.68
N ARG A 37 5.91 6.83 7.83
CA ARG A 37 6.81 6.03 8.65
C ARG A 37 5.98 5.26 9.66
N ILE A 38 6.04 3.95 9.59
CA ILE A 38 5.45 3.02 10.56
C ILE A 38 6.60 2.54 11.43
N ARG A 39 6.66 3.01 12.68
CA ARG A 39 7.74 2.68 13.62
C ARG A 39 7.67 1.22 14.01
N ALA A 40 8.81 0.66 14.42
CA ALA A 40 8.86 -0.69 14.94
C ALA A 40 7.85 -0.86 16.08
N GLY A 41 7.07 -1.94 16.03
CA GLY A 41 6.03 -2.23 17.03
C GLY A 41 4.73 -1.43 16.90
N ALA A 42 4.57 -0.54 15.90
CA ALA A 42 3.39 0.32 15.77
C ALA A 42 2.07 -0.44 15.56
N LEU A 43 2.13 -1.64 14.96
CA LEU A 43 0.96 -2.46 14.64
C LEU A 43 0.96 -3.81 15.37
N GLY A 44 1.69 -3.91 16.46
CA GLY A 44 1.78 -5.11 17.30
C GLY A 44 3.21 -5.39 17.75
N ILE A 45 3.40 -6.39 18.61
CA ILE A 45 4.72 -6.78 19.12
C ILE A 45 5.62 -7.15 17.93
N ASP A 46 6.78 -6.47 17.81
CA ASP A 46 7.76 -6.64 16.73
C ASP A 46 7.15 -6.49 15.31
N ARG A 47 6.12 -5.62 15.15
CA ARG A 47 5.46 -5.39 13.86
C ARG A 47 5.27 -3.89 13.56
N PRO A 48 5.95 -3.32 12.55
CA PRO A 48 7.03 -3.92 11.76
C PRO A 48 8.32 -4.07 12.57
N ASP A 49 9.23 -4.90 12.07
CA ASP A 49 10.61 -4.98 12.54
C ASP A 49 11.55 -5.24 11.33
N PRO A 50 12.44 -4.30 10.99
CA PRO A 50 12.52 -2.92 11.47
C PRO A 50 11.34 -2.06 11.00
N GLU A 51 11.38 -0.74 11.34
CA GLU A 51 10.38 0.23 10.85
C GLU A 51 10.21 0.17 9.34
N LEU A 52 9.04 0.58 8.85
CA LEU A 52 8.68 0.55 7.44
C LEU A 52 8.31 1.95 6.95
N LEU A 53 8.83 2.32 5.77
CA LEU A 53 8.40 3.50 5.03
C LEU A 53 7.54 3.06 3.84
N VAL A 54 6.33 3.60 3.74
CA VAL A 54 5.40 3.31 2.66
C VAL A 54 4.86 4.58 2.02
N SER A 55 4.34 4.49 0.81
CA SER A 55 3.61 5.61 0.22
C SER A 55 2.32 5.87 1.00
N PRO A 56 1.82 7.13 1.02
CA PRO A 56 0.59 7.47 1.74
C PRO A 56 -0.63 6.64 1.34
N GLU A 57 -0.71 6.28 0.06
CA GLU A 57 -1.83 5.50 -0.49
C GLU A 57 -1.67 3.98 -0.34
N HIS A 58 -0.48 3.52 0.07
CA HIS A 58 -0.22 2.09 0.26
C HIS A 58 -1.08 1.54 1.39
N LYS A 59 -1.76 0.42 1.15
CA LYS A 59 -2.73 -0.10 2.11
C LYS A 59 -2.12 -1.18 3.00
N MET A 60 -2.36 -1.01 4.27
CA MET A 60 -1.99 -1.95 5.33
C MET A 60 -3.20 -2.81 5.67
N LEU A 61 -2.98 -4.08 5.95
CA LEU A 61 -4.03 -4.95 6.47
C LEU A 61 -4.21 -4.67 7.97
N VAL A 62 -5.41 -4.29 8.32
CA VAL A 62 -5.82 -4.15 9.73
C VAL A 62 -6.89 -5.18 10.04
N LYS A 63 -6.80 -5.79 11.22
CA LYS A 63 -7.66 -6.90 11.61
C LYS A 63 -8.08 -6.79 13.07
N GLY A 64 -9.24 -7.35 13.38
CA GLY A 64 -9.74 -7.44 14.75
C GLY A 64 -11.24 -7.28 14.88
N ALA A 65 -11.70 -7.23 16.12
CA ALA A 65 -13.12 -7.14 16.44
C ALA A 65 -13.76 -5.86 15.88
N THR A 66 -13.08 -4.72 15.98
CA THR A 66 -13.57 -3.44 15.44
C THR A 66 -13.88 -3.52 13.95
N ALA A 67 -13.03 -4.18 13.15
CA ALA A 67 -13.28 -4.37 11.71
C ALA A 67 -14.52 -5.27 11.50
N LEU A 68 -14.63 -6.34 12.28
CA LEU A 68 -15.76 -7.25 12.21
C LEU A 68 -17.08 -6.55 12.58
N ASP A 69 -17.08 -5.79 13.65
CA ASP A 69 -18.27 -5.10 14.16
C ASP A 69 -18.77 -3.99 13.21
N LEU A 70 -17.83 -3.21 12.65
CA LEU A 70 -18.19 -2.10 11.76
C LEU A 70 -18.46 -2.52 10.32
N PHE A 71 -17.74 -3.52 9.79
CA PHE A 71 -17.75 -3.83 8.37
C PHE A 71 -18.13 -5.27 8.04
N ASN A 72 -18.51 -6.06 9.06
CA ASN A 72 -18.86 -7.49 8.93
C ASN A 72 -17.75 -8.31 8.25
N THR A 73 -16.49 -7.92 8.47
CA THR A 73 -15.30 -8.65 8.05
C THR A 73 -14.16 -8.40 9.04
N PRO A 74 -13.42 -9.46 9.44
CA PRO A 74 -12.35 -9.31 10.44
C PRO A 74 -11.09 -8.64 9.89
N GLU A 75 -10.99 -8.48 8.56
CA GLU A 75 -9.80 -7.95 7.89
C GLU A 75 -10.20 -6.90 6.85
N VAL A 76 -9.55 -5.73 6.91
CA VAL A 76 -9.76 -4.61 5.98
C VAL A 76 -8.43 -4.02 5.54
N LEU A 77 -8.42 -3.38 4.36
CA LEU A 77 -7.28 -2.62 3.85
C LEU A 77 -7.50 -1.12 4.12
N ILE A 78 -6.55 -0.49 4.78
CA ILE A 78 -6.58 0.94 5.11
C ILE A 78 -5.31 1.61 4.54
N ALA A 79 -5.46 2.72 3.81
CA ALA A 79 -4.32 3.48 3.33
C ALA A 79 -3.49 4.01 4.52
N ALA A 80 -2.17 3.92 4.41
CA ALA A 80 -1.24 4.27 5.49
C ALA A 80 -1.44 5.69 6.02
N LYS A 81 -1.78 6.64 5.14
CA LYS A 81 -2.11 8.03 5.54
C LYS A 81 -3.28 8.13 6.52
N HIS A 82 -4.22 7.19 6.47
CA HIS A 82 -5.37 7.16 7.37
C HIS A 82 -5.08 6.47 8.70
N LEU A 83 -3.91 5.86 8.86
CA LEU A 83 -3.43 5.25 10.11
C LEU A 83 -2.51 6.18 10.90
N ILE A 84 -2.21 7.38 10.39
CA ILE A 84 -1.34 8.34 11.08
C ILE A 84 -1.98 8.71 12.42
N ASN A 85 -1.19 8.53 13.49
CA ASN A 85 -1.56 8.83 14.87
C ASN A 85 -0.63 9.84 15.55
N ASP A 86 0.34 10.41 14.79
CA ASP A 86 1.35 11.38 15.23
C ASP A 86 2.31 10.87 16.33
N GLU A 87 2.26 9.58 16.65
CA GLU A 87 3.14 8.94 17.66
C GLU A 87 3.98 7.84 17.03
N THR A 88 3.37 6.73 16.63
CA THR A 88 4.02 5.54 16.11
C THR A 88 3.89 5.42 14.59
N ILE A 89 2.90 6.07 14.00
CA ILE A 89 2.67 6.15 12.56
C ILE A 89 2.60 7.63 12.19
N VAL A 90 3.61 8.11 11.47
CA VAL A 90 3.79 9.55 11.22
C VAL A 90 4.16 9.83 9.76
N THR A 91 3.87 11.04 9.29
CA THR A 91 4.43 11.51 8.02
C THR A 91 5.93 11.74 8.20
N ASP A 92 6.77 11.10 7.40
CA ASP A 92 8.21 11.32 7.44
C ASP A 92 8.57 12.66 6.78
N ARG A 93 9.14 13.55 7.59
CA ARG A 93 9.61 14.87 7.15
C ARG A 93 11.13 14.93 6.97
N THR A 94 11.83 13.84 7.25
CA THR A 94 13.29 13.80 7.26
C THR A 94 13.89 13.33 5.93
N VAL A 95 13.18 12.49 5.17
CA VAL A 95 13.66 12.03 3.88
C VAL A 95 13.78 13.17 2.88
N ARG A 96 14.91 13.19 2.16
CA ARG A 96 15.19 14.19 1.13
C ARG A 96 14.69 13.79 -0.25
N GLU A 97 14.58 12.50 -0.50
CA GLU A 97 13.95 11.91 -1.68
C GLU A 97 13.46 10.51 -1.31
N VAL A 98 12.56 9.97 -2.10
CA VAL A 98 12.04 8.61 -1.91
C VAL A 98 11.76 7.95 -3.25
N THR A 99 11.99 6.65 -3.34
CA THR A 99 11.53 5.83 -4.46
C THR A 99 10.56 4.79 -3.93
N TYR A 100 9.30 4.91 -4.30
CA TYR A 100 8.29 3.91 -4.01
C TYR A 100 8.40 2.76 -5.00
N ILE A 101 8.35 1.54 -4.48
CA ILE A 101 8.41 0.30 -5.26
C ILE A 101 7.04 -0.36 -5.22
N HIS A 102 6.50 -0.70 -6.38
CA HIS A 102 5.23 -1.39 -6.55
C HIS A 102 5.47 -2.80 -7.05
N LEU A 103 4.95 -3.80 -6.35
CA LEU A 103 5.04 -5.21 -6.74
C LEU A 103 3.67 -5.69 -7.20
N MET A 104 3.52 -6.00 -8.49
CA MET A 104 2.30 -6.57 -9.03
C MET A 104 2.41 -8.09 -9.16
N LEU A 105 1.33 -8.78 -8.79
CA LEU A 105 1.18 -10.22 -8.86
C LEU A 105 0.10 -10.56 -9.89
N PRO A 106 -0.18 -11.84 -10.21
CA PRO A 106 -1.27 -12.22 -11.12
C PRO A 106 -2.64 -11.70 -10.67
N HIS A 107 -2.84 -11.62 -9.35
CA HIS A 107 -4.03 -11.04 -8.70
C HIS A 107 -3.59 -10.21 -7.49
N HIS A 108 -4.44 -9.30 -7.06
CA HIS A 108 -4.19 -8.54 -5.84
C HIS A 108 -4.15 -9.46 -4.61
N ASN A 109 -3.09 -9.36 -3.82
CA ASN A 109 -2.84 -10.20 -2.66
C ASN A 109 -2.38 -9.39 -1.46
N VAL A 110 -2.53 -9.99 -0.29
CA VAL A 110 -1.85 -9.55 0.93
C VAL A 110 -0.51 -10.27 1.02
N LEU A 111 0.56 -9.53 1.28
CA LEU A 111 1.93 -10.01 1.47
C LEU A 111 2.55 -9.41 2.73
N TRP A 112 3.79 -9.74 3.05
CA TRP A 112 4.49 -9.19 4.22
C TRP A 112 5.62 -8.26 3.82
N ALA A 113 5.67 -7.10 4.49
CA ALA A 113 6.79 -6.17 4.44
C ALA A 113 7.25 -5.91 5.89
N ASN A 114 8.50 -6.23 6.20
CA ASN A 114 9.06 -6.09 7.55
C ASN A 114 8.17 -6.71 8.65
N GLY A 115 7.56 -7.87 8.36
CA GLY A 115 6.72 -8.61 9.31
C GLY A 115 5.28 -8.12 9.45
N ILE A 116 4.86 -7.07 8.73
CA ILE A 116 3.46 -6.65 8.71
C ILE A 116 2.78 -6.97 7.39
N GLU A 117 1.47 -7.19 7.46
CA GLU A 117 0.63 -7.53 6.33
C GLU A 117 0.28 -6.25 5.55
N THR A 118 0.53 -6.26 4.25
CA THR A 118 0.32 -5.13 3.35
C THR A 118 -0.15 -5.60 1.99
N GLU A 119 -0.67 -4.67 1.18
CA GLU A 119 -1.14 -5.01 -0.17
C GLU A 119 0.02 -5.22 -1.16
N SER A 120 -0.19 -6.09 -2.17
CA SER A 120 0.51 -6.00 -3.45
C SER A 120 -0.04 -4.81 -4.26
N PHE A 121 0.62 -4.43 -5.33
CA PHE A 121 0.14 -3.32 -6.16
C PHE A 121 -1.20 -3.65 -6.83
N HIS A 122 -2.14 -2.70 -6.75
CA HIS A 122 -3.38 -2.70 -7.54
C HIS A 122 -3.40 -1.46 -8.43
N PRO A 123 -3.58 -1.59 -9.75
CA PRO A 123 -3.53 -0.45 -10.68
C PRO A 123 -4.51 0.67 -10.36
N ALA A 124 -5.68 0.36 -9.81
CA ALA A 124 -6.67 1.36 -9.41
C ALA A 124 -6.29 2.14 -8.13
N SER A 125 -5.25 1.72 -7.40
CA SER A 125 -4.78 2.39 -6.18
C SER A 125 -3.74 3.49 -6.44
N ALA A 126 -3.31 3.66 -7.68
CA ALA A 126 -2.24 4.61 -8.02
C ALA A 126 -2.56 5.37 -9.32
N ASP A 127 -2.09 6.61 -9.40
CA ASP A 127 -2.03 7.31 -10.67
C ASP A 127 -0.87 6.75 -11.51
N LEU A 128 -1.19 5.98 -12.54
CA LEU A 128 -0.21 5.36 -13.43
C LEU A 128 0.68 6.40 -14.12
N ALA A 129 0.20 7.63 -14.33
CA ALA A 129 1.01 8.70 -14.90
C ALA A 129 2.19 9.11 -14.00
N MET A 130 2.14 8.76 -12.72
CA MET A 130 3.18 9.09 -11.75
C MET A 130 4.25 7.99 -11.61
N ILE A 131 4.05 6.84 -12.23
CA ILE A 131 5.04 5.76 -12.30
C ILE A 131 6.11 6.12 -13.33
N ASP A 132 7.33 5.60 -13.13
CA ASP A 132 8.40 5.74 -14.11
C ASP A 132 7.90 5.36 -15.52
N PRO A 133 8.15 6.20 -16.54
CA PRO A 133 7.58 5.96 -17.87
C PRO A 133 7.93 4.58 -18.46
N MET A 134 9.17 4.10 -18.27
CA MET A 134 9.57 2.78 -18.78
C MET A 134 8.80 1.65 -18.06
N ASP A 135 8.65 1.75 -16.75
CA ASP A 135 7.94 0.74 -15.98
C ASP A 135 6.44 0.75 -16.30
N ARG A 136 5.85 1.94 -16.50
CA ARG A 136 4.46 2.09 -16.95
C ARG A 136 4.24 1.50 -18.35
N ASP A 137 5.11 1.80 -19.29
CA ASP A 137 4.99 1.31 -20.66
C ASP A 137 5.09 -0.23 -20.71
N LEU A 138 5.97 -0.83 -19.89
CA LEU A 138 6.05 -2.29 -19.73
C LEU A 138 4.76 -2.87 -19.13
N LEU A 139 4.16 -2.19 -18.15
CA LEU A 139 2.87 -2.60 -17.56
C LEU A 139 1.77 -2.62 -18.61
N LEU A 140 1.62 -1.54 -19.38
CA LEU A 140 0.59 -1.40 -20.40
C LEU A 140 0.83 -2.32 -21.62
N GLN A 141 2.08 -2.66 -21.93
CA GLN A 141 2.39 -3.70 -22.91
C GLN A 141 1.95 -5.08 -22.45
N HIS A 142 2.14 -5.38 -21.15
CA HIS A 142 1.75 -6.66 -20.55
C HIS A 142 0.24 -6.78 -20.34
N LEU A 143 -0.40 -5.69 -19.93
CA LEU A 143 -1.84 -5.60 -19.65
C LEU A 143 -2.46 -4.36 -20.31
N PRO A 144 -2.69 -4.40 -21.65
CA PRO A 144 -3.19 -3.23 -22.39
C PRO A 144 -4.54 -2.70 -21.89
N SER A 145 -5.40 -3.58 -21.39
CA SER A 145 -6.72 -3.23 -20.88
C SER A 145 -6.71 -2.27 -19.68
N LEU A 146 -5.57 -2.15 -18.98
CA LEU A 146 -5.42 -1.21 -17.86
C LEU A 146 -5.40 0.26 -18.32
N ALA A 147 -5.15 0.53 -19.61
CA ALA A 147 -5.23 1.87 -20.17
C ALA A 147 -6.67 2.39 -20.20
N ASP A 148 -7.63 1.49 -20.38
CA ASP A 148 -9.07 1.82 -20.44
C ASP A 148 -9.69 1.81 -19.05
N ASP A 149 -9.41 0.78 -18.26
CA ASP A 149 -9.93 0.63 -16.90
C ASP A 149 -8.95 -0.16 -16.02
N PRO A 150 -8.39 0.46 -14.97
CA PRO A 150 -7.47 -0.22 -14.05
C PRO A 150 -8.14 -1.37 -13.27
N TYR A 151 -9.48 -1.43 -13.20
CA TYR A 151 -10.20 -2.53 -12.56
C TYR A 151 -10.28 -3.80 -13.42
N HIS A 152 -9.83 -3.76 -14.68
CA HIS A 152 -9.64 -4.99 -15.47
C HIS A 152 -8.61 -5.96 -14.86
N TYR A 153 -7.78 -5.47 -13.95
CA TYR A 153 -6.89 -6.33 -13.16
C TYR A 153 -7.65 -7.26 -12.19
N GLY A 154 -8.84 -6.88 -11.78
CA GLY A 154 -9.67 -7.62 -10.82
C GLY A 154 -9.95 -6.84 -9.55
N GLY A 155 -10.56 -7.51 -8.57
CA GLY A 155 -10.92 -6.91 -7.29
C GLY A 155 -9.75 -6.86 -6.28
N TYR A 156 -9.95 -6.14 -5.19
CA TYR A 156 -9.04 -6.12 -4.06
C TYR A 156 -9.11 -7.42 -3.25
N ALA A 157 -7.99 -7.84 -2.67
CA ALA A 157 -7.90 -9.04 -1.82
C ALA A 157 -8.74 -8.94 -0.54
N ARG A 158 -9.02 -7.74 -0.07
CA ARG A 158 -9.87 -7.45 1.10
C ARG A 158 -10.66 -6.16 0.84
N ARG A 159 -11.72 -5.95 1.63
CA ARG A 159 -12.45 -4.68 1.66
C ARG A 159 -11.48 -3.53 1.91
N THR A 160 -11.50 -2.55 1.04
CA THR A 160 -10.72 -1.31 1.18
C THR A 160 -11.60 -0.23 1.78
N LEU A 161 -11.15 0.38 2.86
CA LEU A 161 -11.89 1.44 3.52
C LEU A 161 -11.73 2.78 2.79
N SER A 162 -12.84 3.50 2.63
CA SER A 162 -12.83 4.90 2.23
C SER A 162 -12.25 5.79 3.35
N VAL A 163 -11.98 7.06 3.05
CA VAL A 163 -11.51 8.02 4.07
C VAL A 163 -12.50 8.15 5.24
N TYR A 164 -13.79 8.12 4.97
CA TYR A 164 -14.83 8.23 6.00
C TYR A 164 -14.91 6.96 6.86
N GLU A 165 -14.87 5.79 6.25
CA GLU A 165 -14.85 4.51 6.97
C GLU A 165 -13.59 4.36 7.82
N ALA A 166 -12.43 4.78 7.31
CA ALA A 166 -11.18 4.79 8.08
C ALA A 166 -11.25 5.73 9.29
N ALA A 167 -11.89 6.90 9.14
CA ALA A 167 -12.10 7.83 10.27
C ALA A 167 -13.00 7.21 11.35
N VAL A 168 -14.10 6.54 10.95
CA VAL A 168 -14.97 5.82 11.90
C VAL A 168 -14.22 4.68 12.59
N PHE A 169 -13.42 3.94 11.84
CA PHE A 169 -12.61 2.84 12.37
C PHE A 169 -11.62 3.35 13.43
N ASN A 170 -10.87 4.41 13.13
CA ASN A 170 -9.88 4.98 14.05
C ASN A 170 -10.52 5.56 15.31
N TYR A 171 -11.73 6.10 15.20
CA TYR A 171 -12.47 6.59 16.37
C TYR A 171 -12.93 5.45 17.30
N ALA A 172 -13.20 4.28 16.73
CA ALA A 172 -13.69 3.10 17.46
C ALA A 172 -12.56 2.25 18.10
N MET A 173 -11.29 2.49 17.71
CA MET A 173 -10.12 1.83 18.31
C MET A 173 -9.67 2.51 19.60
#